data_633cd3387e9d08567585809f88b8d392
#
_entry.id   633cd3387e9d08567585809f88b8d392
#
_cell.length_a   1.000
_cell.length_b   1.000
_cell.length_c   1.000
_cell.angle_alpha   90.00
_cell.angle_beta   90.00
_cell.angle_gamma   90.00
#
_symmetry.space_group_name_H-M   'P 1'
#
loop_
_entity.id
_entity.type
_entity.pdbx_description
1 polymer ?
#
loop_
_entity_poly.entity_id
_entity_poly.type
_entity_poly.pdbx_seq_one_letter_code
_entity_poly.pdbx_strand_id
1 'polypeptide(L)'
;MLSIFRSIRSCGLLGPSQLLGLCAAWVFLGTIGPALAQPQQALGTWQLSAGWQDYSESQMQLKGSELGVHWTSMSWGAYTLDAHAQLGLQNYNSPQSGHLEHVPNLDTRWRALRGSTTQPQWQFGLALHTHNNFMRGTTSLGYGGYDRLSTQLWLPVRWQSVGDQWWAVDAGWLLWGEHVSRLKQVNARLQDVTSKQSRGVYLQVSKKVNSSRGTIEPYARWTWVDDSDVQKITVAGQATGAYEPENNRLQAGVKWQFR
;
A
#
# COMPACT_ATOMS: atom_id res chain seq x y z
N MET A 1 8.77 -22.46 -20.01
CA MET A 1 8.49 -22.30 -21.44
C MET A 1 7.21 -22.99 -21.81
N LEU A 2 6.06 -22.53 -21.40
CA LEU A 2 4.79 -23.17 -21.77
C LEU A 2 3.87 -22.09 -22.33
N SER A 3 3.65 -22.17 -23.64
CA SER A 3 2.60 -21.44 -24.36
C SER A 3 1.26 -22.15 -24.13
N ILE A 4 0.60 -21.90 -23.01
CA ILE A 4 -0.74 -22.41 -22.74
C ILE A 4 -1.60 -21.28 -22.23
N PHE A 5 -1.93 -20.30 -23.09
CA PHE A 5 -3.08 -19.42 -22.87
C PHE A 5 -3.61 -18.93 -24.22
N ARG A 6 -4.44 -19.76 -24.84
CA ARG A 6 -5.35 -19.28 -25.88
C ARG A 6 -6.79 -19.46 -25.42
N SER A 7 -7.49 -18.34 -25.43
CA SER A 7 -8.94 -18.18 -25.57
C SER A 7 -9.84 -18.71 -24.46
N ILE A 8 -10.38 -17.81 -23.64
CA ILE A 8 -11.79 -17.90 -23.20
C ILE A 8 -12.32 -16.47 -23.06
N ARG A 9 -13.30 -16.12 -23.91
CA ARG A 9 -14.21 -14.97 -23.69
C ARG A 9 -15.33 -15.46 -22.80
N SER A 10 -15.58 -14.80 -21.67
CA SER A 10 -16.91 -14.80 -21.06
C SER A 10 -17.06 -13.61 -20.11
N CYS A 11 -18.11 -12.86 -20.37
CA CYS A 11 -18.68 -11.83 -19.49
C CYS A 11 -19.24 -12.51 -18.22
N GLY A 12 -18.81 -12.11 -17.03
CA GLY A 12 -19.32 -12.64 -15.75
C GLY A 12 -19.62 -11.51 -14.77
N LEU A 13 -20.85 -11.48 -14.31
CA LEU A 13 -21.43 -10.58 -13.33
C LEU A 13 -20.69 -10.54 -11.99
N LEU A 14 -20.66 -9.37 -11.37
CA LEU A 14 -20.01 -9.07 -10.09
C LEU A 14 -20.56 -9.94 -8.93
N GLY A 15 -19.70 -10.66 -8.22
CA GLY A 15 -20.05 -11.48 -7.07
C GLY A 15 -20.07 -10.72 -5.73
N PRO A 16 -20.82 -11.22 -4.71
CA PRO A 16 -21.10 -10.50 -3.46
C PRO A 16 -19.92 -10.19 -2.56
N SER A 17 -18.76 -10.81 -2.76
CA SER A 17 -17.53 -10.53 -1.99
C SER A 17 -16.83 -9.21 -2.36
N GLN A 18 -17.27 -8.54 -3.43
CA GLN A 18 -16.72 -7.24 -3.86
C GLN A 18 -17.32 -6.05 -3.12
N LEU A 19 -18.45 -6.24 -2.46
CA LEU A 19 -19.14 -5.19 -1.67
C LEU A 19 -18.44 -4.88 -0.34
N LEU A 20 -17.71 -5.82 0.26
CA LEU A 20 -17.05 -5.62 1.55
C LEU A 20 -15.83 -4.67 1.48
N GLY A 21 -15.09 -4.66 0.38
CA GLY A 21 -13.95 -3.74 0.20
C GLY A 21 -14.37 -2.28 -0.04
N LEU A 22 -15.51 -2.07 -0.70
CA LEU A 22 -16.07 -0.74 -0.94
C LEU A 22 -16.81 -0.18 0.30
N CYS A 23 -17.42 -1.03 1.13
CA CYS A 23 -18.07 -0.59 2.36
C CYS A 23 -17.11 0.01 3.39
N ALA A 24 -15.85 -0.48 3.48
CA ALA A 24 -14.87 0.09 4.38
C ALA A 24 -14.48 1.54 4.00
N ALA A 25 -14.45 1.87 2.71
CA ALA A 25 -14.18 3.23 2.24
C ALA A 25 -15.37 4.18 2.49
N TRP A 26 -16.60 3.69 2.41
CA TRP A 26 -17.82 4.50 2.64
C TRP A 26 -18.09 4.80 4.11
N VAL A 27 -17.69 3.94 5.04
CA VAL A 27 -17.82 4.20 6.48
C VAL A 27 -16.95 5.39 6.91
N PHE A 28 -15.79 5.60 6.26
CA PHE A 28 -14.94 6.76 6.54
C PHE A 28 -15.45 8.09 5.92
N LEU A 29 -16.15 8.03 4.79
CA LEU A 29 -16.71 9.24 4.15
C LEU A 29 -18.07 9.65 4.71
N GLY A 30 -18.83 8.71 5.29
CA GLY A 30 -20.17 8.96 5.82
C GLY A 30 -20.22 9.73 7.16
N THR A 31 -19.11 9.85 7.86
CA THR A 31 -19.03 10.55 9.16
C THR A 31 -18.53 12.00 9.05
N ILE A 32 -18.23 12.50 7.86
CA ILE A 32 -17.91 13.92 7.62
C ILE A 32 -19.22 14.70 7.38
N GLY A 33 -20.25 14.43 8.19
CA GLY A 33 -21.45 15.26 8.30
C GLY A 33 -21.16 16.54 9.11
N PRO A 34 -22.06 17.55 9.13
CA PRO A 34 -21.79 18.90 9.62
C PRO A 34 -21.68 19.03 11.14
N ALA A 35 -20.79 18.23 11.74
CA ALA A 35 -20.36 18.40 13.13
C ALA A 35 -19.30 19.51 13.30
N LEU A 36 -19.18 20.44 12.33
CA LEU A 36 -18.19 21.51 12.32
C LEU A 36 -18.52 22.71 13.24
N ALA A 37 -19.48 22.58 14.17
CA ALA A 37 -19.97 23.71 14.96
C ALA A 37 -19.68 23.65 16.47
N GLN A 38 -18.83 22.74 16.95
CA GLN A 38 -18.36 22.79 18.35
C GLN A 38 -16.84 22.72 18.39
N PRO A 39 -16.14 23.48 19.29
CA PRO A 39 -14.72 23.28 19.54
C PRO A 39 -14.52 21.99 20.33
N GLN A 40 -14.82 20.86 19.70
CA GLN A 40 -14.39 19.56 20.19
C GLN A 40 -12.86 19.57 20.09
N GLN A 41 -12.18 19.22 21.18
CA GLN A 41 -10.75 18.91 21.18
C GLN A 41 -10.49 18.03 19.96
N ALA A 42 -9.75 18.54 18.99
CA ALA A 42 -9.56 17.87 17.71
C ALA A 42 -8.97 16.48 17.96
N LEU A 43 -9.70 15.42 17.65
CA LEU A 43 -9.31 14.02 17.86
C LEU A 43 -8.04 13.62 17.10
N GLY A 44 -7.45 14.55 16.34
CA GLY A 44 -6.24 14.36 15.55
C GLY A 44 -6.14 15.35 14.40
N THR A 45 -5.14 15.14 13.56
CA THR A 45 -4.81 15.97 12.41
C THR A 45 -5.03 15.21 11.12
N TRP A 46 -5.72 15.81 10.16
CA TRP A 46 -5.94 15.27 8.82
C TRP A 46 -5.06 15.99 7.79
N GLN A 47 -4.53 15.22 6.86
CA GLN A 47 -3.75 15.70 5.71
C GLN A 47 -4.26 15.01 4.45
N LEU A 48 -4.29 15.73 3.33
CA LEU A 48 -4.42 15.16 2.00
C LEU A 48 -3.03 14.84 1.46
N SER A 49 -2.92 13.83 0.63
CA SER A 49 -1.66 13.49 -0.05
C SER A 49 -1.84 13.31 -1.53
N ALA A 50 -0.83 13.70 -2.28
CA ALA A 50 -0.67 13.37 -3.70
C ALA A 50 0.76 12.89 -3.92
N GLY A 51 0.92 11.86 -4.73
CA GLY A 51 2.23 11.24 -4.95
C GLY A 51 2.30 10.42 -6.21
N TRP A 52 3.46 9.82 -6.35
CA TRP A 52 3.81 8.91 -7.41
C TRP A 52 4.46 7.66 -6.83
N GLN A 53 4.21 6.52 -7.45
CA GLN A 53 4.77 5.23 -7.07
C GLN A 53 5.40 4.53 -8.27
N ASP A 54 6.53 3.87 -8.00
CA ASP A 54 7.17 2.89 -8.86
C ASP A 54 7.36 1.60 -8.05
N TYR A 55 6.63 0.56 -8.42
CA TYR A 55 6.78 -0.78 -7.88
C TYR A 55 7.43 -1.66 -8.94
N SER A 56 8.47 -2.40 -8.59
CA SER A 56 9.21 -3.25 -9.52
C SER A 56 9.56 -4.60 -8.91
N GLU A 57 9.45 -5.63 -9.74
CA GLU A 57 9.93 -6.99 -9.54
C GLU A 57 10.81 -7.39 -10.72
N SER A 58 11.42 -8.58 -10.66
CA SER A 58 12.28 -9.09 -11.73
C SER A 58 11.62 -9.12 -13.12
N GLN A 59 10.30 -9.30 -13.19
CA GLN A 59 9.55 -9.55 -14.42
C GLN A 59 8.47 -8.51 -14.71
N MET A 60 8.23 -7.55 -13.82
CA MET A 60 7.19 -6.55 -14.01
C MET A 60 7.46 -5.24 -13.29
N GLN A 61 6.76 -4.21 -13.74
CA GLN A 61 6.78 -2.89 -13.14
C GLN A 61 5.36 -2.30 -13.13
N LEU A 62 5.02 -1.59 -12.05
CA LEU A 62 3.79 -0.82 -11.89
C LEU A 62 4.17 0.62 -11.54
N LYS A 63 3.80 1.56 -12.38
CA LYS A 63 4.07 3.00 -12.17
C LYS A 63 2.81 3.82 -12.27
N GLY A 64 2.62 4.77 -11.36
CA GLY A 64 1.47 5.65 -11.43
C GLY A 64 1.36 6.67 -10.33
N SER A 65 0.26 7.43 -10.39
CA SER A 65 -0.05 8.48 -9.43
C SER A 65 -0.95 7.95 -8.32
N GLU A 66 -0.85 8.56 -7.14
CA GLU A 66 -1.63 8.21 -5.96
C GLU A 66 -2.21 9.47 -5.30
N LEU A 67 -3.43 9.35 -4.81
CA LEU A 67 -4.10 10.34 -3.96
C LEU A 67 -4.50 9.68 -2.66
N GLY A 68 -4.41 10.39 -1.55
CA GLY A 68 -4.73 9.79 -0.27
C GLY A 68 -5.06 10.75 0.84
N VAL A 69 -5.41 10.16 1.96
CA VAL A 69 -5.66 10.82 3.22
C VAL A 69 -4.75 10.24 4.30
N HIS A 70 -4.28 11.09 5.16
CA HIS A 70 -3.48 10.72 6.32
C HIS A 70 -4.11 11.34 7.57
N TRP A 71 -4.24 10.55 8.62
CA TRP A 71 -4.70 10.98 9.92
C TRP A 71 -3.66 10.64 10.98
N THR A 72 -3.39 11.58 11.86
CA THR A 72 -2.54 11.39 13.03
C THR A 72 -3.33 11.76 14.27
N SER A 73 -3.43 10.87 15.25
CA SER A 73 -4.10 11.13 16.53
C SER A 73 -3.37 12.19 17.33
N MET A 74 -4.08 12.78 18.30
CA MET A 74 -3.43 13.42 19.43
C MET A 74 -2.61 12.37 20.22
N SER A 75 -1.52 12.81 20.83
CA SER A 75 -0.72 11.93 21.69
C SER A 75 -1.50 11.57 22.96
N TRP A 76 -1.58 10.27 23.25
CA TRP A 76 -2.11 9.74 24.51
C TRP A 76 -0.93 9.33 25.41
N GLY A 77 -0.46 10.27 26.23
CA GLY A 77 0.79 10.09 26.97
C GLY A 77 1.96 9.93 25.98
N ALA A 78 2.59 8.76 25.96
CA ALA A 78 3.71 8.46 25.09
C ALA A 78 3.30 7.83 23.73
N TYR A 79 2.00 7.65 23.45
CA TYR A 79 1.54 6.96 22.24
C TYR A 79 0.94 7.91 21.21
N THR A 80 1.19 7.62 19.93
CA THR A 80 0.58 8.29 18.76
C THR A 80 0.09 7.22 17.81
N LEU A 81 -1.12 7.40 17.26
CA LEU A 81 -1.68 6.56 16.20
C LEU A 81 -1.65 7.32 14.89
N ASP A 82 -1.24 6.65 13.83
CA ASP A 82 -1.29 7.16 12.46
C ASP A 82 -2.09 6.19 11.59
N ALA A 83 -2.92 6.75 10.74
CA ALA A 83 -3.62 6.01 9.69
C ALA A 83 -3.42 6.71 8.34
N HIS A 84 -3.18 5.93 7.30
CA HIS A 84 -2.99 6.43 5.95
C HIS A 84 -3.71 5.52 4.96
N ALA A 85 -4.44 6.09 4.03
CA ALA A 85 -5.07 5.39 2.92
C ALA A 85 -4.79 6.14 1.62
N GLN A 86 -4.33 5.42 0.59
CA GLN A 86 -4.06 5.95 -0.75
C GLN A 86 -4.75 5.09 -1.79
N LEU A 87 -5.34 5.76 -2.77
CA LEU A 87 -5.83 5.17 -4.01
C LEU A 87 -4.97 5.66 -5.16
N GLY A 88 -4.58 4.75 -6.05
CA GLY A 88 -3.77 5.09 -7.21
C GLY A 88 -4.25 4.45 -8.49
N LEU A 89 -3.75 4.98 -9.60
CA LEU A 89 -3.87 4.40 -10.92
C LEU A 89 -2.46 4.22 -11.48
N GLN A 90 -2.14 2.99 -11.83
CA GLN A 90 -0.81 2.58 -12.28
C GLN A 90 -0.87 1.98 -13.67
N ASN A 91 0.24 2.02 -14.38
CA ASN A 91 0.45 1.29 -15.62
C ASN A 91 1.35 0.10 -15.33
N TYR A 92 0.86 -1.08 -15.64
CA TYR A 92 1.61 -2.33 -15.57
C TYR A 92 2.40 -2.52 -16.85
N ASN A 93 3.65 -2.95 -16.71
CA ASN A 93 4.53 -3.29 -17.83
C ASN A 93 5.36 -4.54 -17.50
N SER A 94 5.39 -5.50 -18.42
CA SER A 94 6.18 -6.72 -18.32
C SER A 94 6.68 -7.16 -19.70
N PRO A 95 7.97 -7.49 -19.84
CA PRO A 95 8.51 -8.04 -21.08
C PRO A 95 7.82 -9.34 -21.52
N GLN A 96 7.28 -10.11 -20.57
CA GLN A 96 6.70 -11.44 -20.85
C GLN A 96 5.20 -11.39 -21.13
N SER A 97 4.46 -10.54 -20.43
CA SER A 97 2.99 -10.49 -20.50
C SER A 97 2.44 -9.24 -21.17
N GLY A 98 3.28 -8.26 -21.49
CA GLY A 98 2.89 -7.01 -22.12
C GLY A 98 2.52 -5.93 -21.11
N HIS A 99 1.62 -5.04 -21.49
CA HIS A 99 1.20 -3.91 -20.67
C HIS A 99 -0.31 -3.93 -20.38
N LEU A 100 -0.68 -3.30 -19.26
CA LEU A 100 -2.05 -3.04 -18.87
C LEU A 100 -2.10 -1.63 -18.27
N GLU A 101 -2.99 -0.79 -18.79
CA GLU A 101 -3.15 0.59 -18.31
C GLU A 101 -4.20 0.70 -17.21
N HIS A 102 -4.09 1.77 -16.42
CA HIS A 102 -5.08 2.15 -15.41
C HIS A 102 -5.37 1.05 -14.36
N VAL A 103 -4.34 0.35 -13.91
CA VAL A 103 -4.44 -0.62 -12.82
C VAL A 103 -4.73 0.12 -11.51
N PRO A 104 -5.92 -0.05 -10.90
CA PRO A 104 -6.19 0.54 -9.61
C PRO A 104 -5.33 -0.11 -8.52
N ASN A 105 -4.89 0.68 -7.56
CA ASN A 105 -4.29 0.17 -6.33
C ASN A 105 -4.89 0.84 -5.09
N LEU A 106 -4.82 0.12 -3.98
CA LEU A 106 -5.17 0.63 -2.65
C LEU A 106 -4.02 0.29 -1.71
N ASP A 107 -3.44 1.31 -1.09
CA ASP A 107 -2.44 1.18 -0.03
C ASP A 107 -3.02 1.71 1.28
N THR A 108 -2.94 0.93 2.35
CA THR A 108 -3.30 1.41 3.69
C THR A 108 -2.18 1.14 4.68
N ARG A 109 -1.99 2.04 5.63
CA ARG A 109 -1.01 1.92 6.72
C ARG A 109 -1.64 2.37 8.03
N TRP A 110 -1.46 1.56 9.03
CA TRP A 110 -1.86 1.82 10.40
C TRP A 110 -0.64 1.70 11.28
N ARG A 111 -0.35 2.70 12.10
CA ARG A 111 0.82 2.68 12.97
C ARG A 111 0.41 3.06 14.39
N ALA A 112 0.95 2.33 15.35
CA ALA A 112 0.93 2.70 16.76
C ALA A 112 2.38 2.92 17.19
N LEU A 113 2.74 4.16 17.48
CA LEU A 113 4.09 4.58 17.83
C LEU A 113 4.13 5.00 19.30
N ARG A 114 5.17 4.59 20.00
CA ARG A 114 5.51 5.04 21.35
C ARG A 114 6.81 5.80 21.30
N GLY A 115 6.87 6.98 21.91
CA GLY A 115 8.09 7.75 21.98
C GLY A 115 7.94 9.02 22.80
N SER A 116 9.07 9.71 22.98
CA SER A 116 9.09 11.00 23.65
C SER A 116 8.41 12.04 22.78
N THR A 117 7.65 12.93 23.42
CA THR A 117 7.16 14.17 22.82
C THR A 117 8.18 15.31 22.98
N THR A 118 9.27 15.06 23.75
CA THR A 118 10.40 15.97 23.91
C THR A 118 11.47 15.70 22.87
N GLN A 119 12.31 16.63 22.62
CA GLN A 119 13.19 16.78 21.46
C GLN A 119 14.62 16.25 21.68
N PRO A 120 15.28 15.65 20.68
CA PRO A 120 14.76 15.07 19.44
C PRO A 120 13.85 13.87 19.73
N GLN A 121 12.86 13.64 18.86
CA GLN A 121 11.86 12.60 19.13
C GLN A 121 12.26 11.29 18.46
N TRP A 122 12.45 10.26 19.28
CA TRP A 122 12.51 8.88 18.84
C TRP A 122 11.19 8.19 19.14
N GLN A 123 10.65 7.48 18.17
CA GLN A 123 9.42 6.70 18.30
C GLN A 123 9.65 5.30 17.77
N PHE A 124 9.04 4.32 18.43
CA PHE A 124 9.09 2.90 18.10
C PHE A 124 7.67 2.34 18.15
N GLY A 125 7.38 1.32 17.38
CA GLY A 125 6.05 0.76 17.48
C GLY A 125 5.78 -0.42 16.57
N LEU A 126 4.53 -0.55 16.17
CA LEU A 126 4.06 -1.53 15.19
C LEU A 126 3.33 -0.81 14.07
N ALA A 127 3.44 -1.35 12.86
CA ALA A 127 2.72 -0.86 11.71
C ALA A 127 2.14 -2.03 10.91
N LEU A 128 0.87 -1.94 10.55
CA LEU A 128 0.20 -2.82 9.62
C LEU A 128 0.10 -2.11 8.27
N HIS A 129 0.61 -2.73 7.23
CA HIS A 129 0.48 -2.29 5.84
C HIS A 129 -0.38 -3.26 5.07
N THR A 130 -1.28 -2.74 4.23
CA THR A 130 -1.87 -3.53 3.14
C THR A 130 -1.61 -2.82 1.82
N HIS A 131 -1.28 -3.60 0.80
CA HIS A 131 -1.09 -3.10 -0.56
C HIS A 131 -1.80 -4.04 -1.54
N ASN A 132 -2.74 -3.49 -2.28
CA ASN A 132 -3.61 -4.25 -3.17
C ASN A 132 -3.51 -3.68 -4.58
N ASN A 133 -3.11 -4.50 -5.54
CA ASN A 133 -3.14 -4.18 -6.96
C ASN A 133 -4.29 -4.95 -7.63
N PHE A 134 -5.20 -4.24 -8.25
CA PHE A 134 -6.38 -4.80 -8.92
C PHE A 134 -6.09 -4.92 -10.42
N MET A 135 -5.20 -5.85 -10.81
CA MET A 135 -4.74 -6.02 -12.19
C MET A 135 -5.73 -6.81 -13.04
N ARG A 136 -7.01 -6.44 -12.98
CA ARG A 136 -8.06 -7.11 -13.76
C ARG A 136 -8.04 -6.64 -15.20
N GLY A 137 -8.21 -7.55 -16.12
CA GLY A 137 -8.24 -7.25 -17.53
C GLY A 137 -7.34 -8.17 -18.34
N THR A 138 -7.11 -7.81 -19.58
CA THR A 138 -6.24 -8.55 -20.50
C THR A 138 -5.11 -7.63 -20.94
N THR A 139 -3.88 -8.09 -20.77
CA THR A 139 -2.70 -7.35 -21.20
C THR A 139 -2.60 -7.28 -22.72
N SER A 140 -1.73 -6.43 -23.25
CA SER A 140 -1.51 -6.25 -24.70
C SER A 140 -1.07 -7.53 -25.43
N LEU A 141 -0.49 -8.50 -24.72
CA LEU A 141 -0.12 -9.80 -25.26
C LEU A 141 -1.16 -10.89 -25.01
N GLY A 142 -2.36 -10.55 -24.50
CA GLY A 142 -3.47 -11.48 -24.31
C GLY A 142 -3.47 -12.26 -23.02
N TYR A 143 -2.62 -11.92 -22.04
CA TYR A 143 -2.62 -12.56 -20.72
C TYR A 143 -3.67 -11.96 -19.81
N GLY A 144 -4.38 -12.80 -19.07
CA GLY A 144 -5.33 -12.37 -18.05
C GLY A 144 -4.60 -11.82 -16.81
N GLY A 145 -5.04 -10.70 -16.31
CA GLY A 145 -4.56 -10.13 -15.06
C GLY A 145 -5.34 -10.66 -13.85
N TYR A 146 -4.78 -10.50 -12.66
CA TYR A 146 -5.38 -10.94 -11.39
C TYR A 146 -5.03 -10.00 -10.25
N ASP A 147 -5.85 -10.01 -9.21
CA ASP A 147 -5.61 -9.18 -8.02
C ASP A 147 -4.45 -9.76 -7.20
N ARG A 148 -3.61 -8.85 -6.69
CA ARG A 148 -2.47 -9.13 -5.81
C ARG A 148 -2.64 -8.34 -4.52
N LEU A 149 -2.66 -9.04 -3.41
CA LEU A 149 -2.90 -8.46 -2.08
C LEU A 149 -1.73 -8.80 -1.17
N SER A 150 -1.14 -7.78 -0.56
CA SER A 150 -0.09 -7.95 0.45
C SER A 150 -0.57 -7.38 1.77
N THR A 151 -0.35 -8.14 2.86
CA THR A 151 -0.57 -7.69 4.23
C THR A 151 0.72 -7.89 5.01
N GLN A 152 1.22 -6.85 5.66
CA GLN A 152 2.56 -6.85 6.23
C GLN A 152 2.56 -6.17 7.60
N LEU A 153 3.19 -6.81 8.57
CA LEU A 153 3.44 -6.27 9.91
C LEU A 153 4.91 -5.83 10.01
N TRP A 154 5.12 -4.58 10.39
CA TRP A 154 6.42 -3.94 10.45
C TRP A 154 6.75 -3.47 11.86
N LEU A 155 8.05 -3.41 12.17
CA LEU A 155 8.62 -2.73 13.34
C LEU A 155 9.22 -1.39 12.89
N PRO A 156 8.48 -0.27 13.01
CA PRO A 156 8.97 1.06 12.65
C PRO A 156 9.85 1.65 13.76
N VAL A 157 10.85 2.39 13.31
CA VAL A 157 11.65 3.32 14.12
C VAL A 157 11.62 4.66 13.44
N ARG A 158 11.15 5.69 14.12
CA ARG A 158 11.08 7.05 13.60
C ARG A 158 11.93 7.99 14.44
N TRP A 159 12.71 8.81 13.77
CA TRP A 159 13.37 9.96 14.34
C TRP A 159 12.78 11.24 13.76
N GLN A 160 12.59 12.26 14.60
CA GLN A 160 12.10 13.57 14.18
C GLN A 160 12.95 14.67 14.80
N SER A 161 13.40 15.63 13.98
CA SER A 161 14.12 16.80 14.46
C SER A 161 13.19 17.77 15.16
N VAL A 162 13.78 18.74 15.82
CA VAL A 162 13.14 19.78 16.62
C VAL A 162 12.70 20.95 15.77
N GLY A 163 11.69 21.67 16.25
CA GLY A 163 11.26 22.98 15.75
C GLY A 163 9.96 22.93 14.94
N ASP A 164 9.49 24.10 14.54
CA ASP A 164 8.25 24.25 13.76
C ASP A 164 8.36 23.67 12.35
N GLN A 165 9.57 23.67 11.80
CA GLN A 165 9.95 22.97 10.58
C GLN A 165 10.88 21.84 10.97
N TRP A 166 10.46 20.60 10.72
CA TRP A 166 11.23 19.42 11.12
C TRP A 166 11.49 18.48 9.96
N TRP A 167 12.56 17.72 10.12
CA TRP A 167 12.85 16.53 9.32
C TRP A 167 12.40 15.30 10.10
N ALA A 168 11.86 14.32 9.40
CA ALA A 168 11.68 12.99 9.95
C ALA A 168 12.33 11.94 9.06
N VAL A 169 12.95 10.98 9.71
CA VAL A 169 13.45 9.75 9.11
C VAL A 169 12.71 8.60 9.76
N ASP A 170 12.12 7.73 8.96
CA ASP A 170 11.29 6.61 9.38
C ASP A 170 11.84 5.36 8.69
N ALA A 171 12.31 4.40 9.45
CA ALA A 171 12.81 3.13 8.96
C ALA A 171 12.02 1.98 9.60
N GLY A 172 11.96 0.83 8.96
CA GLY A 172 11.29 -0.32 9.56
C GLY A 172 11.74 -1.64 8.99
N TRP A 173 11.53 -2.69 9.80
CA TRP A 173 11.80 -4.08 9.47
C TRP A 173 10.49 -4.84 9.37
N LEU A 174 10.38 -5.69 8.36
CA LEU A 174 9.28 -6.62 8.20
C LEU A 174 9.38 -7.72 9.26
N LEU A 175 8.35 -7.84 10.10
CA LEU A 175 8.22 -8.91 11.09
C LEU A 175 7.47 -10.11 10.53
N TRP A 176 6.48 -9.84 9.69
CA TRP A 176 5.64 -10.85 9.06
C TRP A 176 4.96 -10.23 7.84
N GLY A 177 4.80 -11.01 6.78
CA GLY A 177 4.07 -10.63 5.59
C GLY A 177 3.38 -11.83 4.94
N GLU A 178 2.25 -11.55 4.31
CA GLU A 178 1.50 -12.49 3.49
C GLU A 178 1.15 -11.82 2.17
N HIS A 179 1.38 -12.54 1.08
CA HIS A 179 0.99 -12.14 -0.25
C HIS A 179 0.02 -13.14 -0.86
N VAL A 180 -1.09 -12.66 -1.39
CA VAL A 180 -2.12 -13.47 -2.03
C VAL A 180 -2.25 -13.08 -3.50
N SER A 181 -1.94 -14.03 -4.39
CA SER A 181 -2.17 -13.94 -5.83
C SER A 181 -3.45 -14.66 -6.20
N ARG A 182 -4.49 -13.93 -6.65
CA ARG A 182 -5.82 -14.48 -6.95
C ARG A 182 -5.89 -15.07 -8.36
N LEU A 183 -5.14 -16.16 -8.61
CA LEU A 183 -5.01 -16.80 -9.93
C LEU A 183 -6.32 -17.38 -10.45
N LYS A 184 -7.28 -17.72 -9.59
CA LYS A 184 -8.62 -18.15 -10.01
C LYS A 184 -9.35 -17.12 -10.88
N GLN A 185 -8.98 -15.84 -10.79
CA GLN A 185 -9.56 -14.79 -11.64
C GLN A 185 -9.13 -14.93 -13.11
N VAL A 186 -7.96 -15.51 -13.36
CA VAL A 186 -7.46 -15.80 -14.72
C VAL A 186 -8.06 -17.08 -15.25
N ASN A 187 -8.09 -18.12 -14.42
CA ASN A 187 -8.64 -19.42 -14.77
C ASN A 187 -9.18 -20.13 -13.52
N ALA A 188 -10.47 -20.47 -13.51
CA ALA A 188 -11.14 -21.13 -12.39
C ALA A 188 -10.51 -22.48 -11.98
N ARG A 189 -9.71 -23.11 -12.84
CA ARG A 189 -8.98 -24.36 -12.54
C ARG A 189 -7.67 -24.11 -11.77
N LEU A 190 -7.19 -22.87 -11.69
CA LEU A 190 -6.02 -22.51 -10.90
C LEU A 190 -6.41 -22.37 -9.43
N GLN A 191 -5.43 -22.48 -8.57
CA GLN A 191 -5.58 -22.17 -7.14
C GLN A 191 -5.02 -20.77 -6.87
N ASP A 192 -5.66 -20.03 -5.97
CA ASP A 192 -5.06 -18.84 -5.43
C ASP A 192 -3.82 -19.24 -4.62
N VAL A 193 -2.78 -18.42 -4.72
CA VAL A 193 -1.49 -18.68 -4.05
C VAL A 193 -1.33 -17.71 -2.90
N THR A 194 -1.05 -18.25 -1.73
CA THR A 194 -0.72 -17.47 -0.54
C THR A 194 0.73 -17.78 -0.15
N SER A 195 1.59 -16.78 -0.20
CA SER A 195 3.01 -16.88 0.10
C SER A 195 3.38 -16.01 1.29
N LYS A 196 4.33 -16.47 2.12
CA LYS A 196 4.81 -15.73 3.30
C LYS A 196 6.08 -14.96 2.95
N GLN A 197 6.14 -13.73 3.42
CA GLN A 197 7.31 -12.85 3.32
C GLN A 197 7.83 -12.58 4.73
N SER A 198 9.10 -12.81 4.99
CA SER A 198 9.70 -12.71 6.33
C SER A 198 10.82 -11.69 6.42
N ARG A 199 11.29 -11.16 5.29
CA ARG A 199 12.38 -10.19 5.23
C ARG A 199 12.00 -8.99 4.40
N GLY A 200 12.29 -7.81 4.92
CA GLY A 200 12.08 -6.56 4.21
C GLY A 200 12.50 -5.38 5.08
N VAL A 201 12.77 -4.28 4.41
CA VAL A 201 13.10 -3.00 5.05
C VAL A 201 12.43 -1.86 4.31
N TYR A 202 12.14 -0.79 5.02
CA TYR A 202 11.80 0.47 4.38
C TYR A 202 12.57 1.63 5.00
N LEU A 203 12.73 2.68 4.22
CA LEU A 203 13.24 3.98 4.63
C LEU A 203 12.35 5.08 4.04
N GLN A 204 11.92 6.01 4.87
CA GLN A 204 11.20 7.20 4.47
C GLN A 204 11.87 8.44 5.04
N VAL A 205 12.01 9.46 4.23
CA VAL A 205 12.43 10.80 4.66
C VAL A 205 11.31 11.76 4.35
N SER A 206 11.01 12.67 5.28
CA SER A 206 10.05 13.74 5.06
C SER A 206 10.51 15.03 5.72
N LYS A 207 9.99 16.16 5.22
CA LYS A 207 10.27 17.48 5.76
C LYS A 207 8.97 18.25 5.92
N LYS A 208 8.67 18.69 7.16
CA LYS A 208 7.56 19.59 7.41
C LYS A 208 7.95 21.04 7.11
N VAL A 209 7.15 21.71 6.30
CA VAL A 209 7.30 23.13 5.96
C VAL A 209 5.99 23.84 6.26
N ASN A 210 6.05 24.81 7.17
CA ASN A 210 4.89 25.64 7.50
C ASN A 210 4.77 26.80 6.51
N SER A 211 3.55 27.11 6.10
CA SER A 211 3.21 28.25 5.26
C SER A 211 2.00 28.98 5.84
N SER A 212 1.70 30.16 5.29
CA SER A 212 0.51 30.94 5.67
C SER A 212 -0.81 30.20 5.38
N ARG A 213 -0.81 29.25 4.43
CA ARG A 213 -1.99 28.49 4.00
C ARG A 213 -2.10 27.09 4.62
N GLY A 214 -1.18 26.73 5.50
CA GLY A 214 -1.15 25.41 6.13
C GLY A 214 0.25 24.82 6.19
N THR A 215 0.31 23.51 6.34
CA THR A 215 1.57 22.75 6.42
C THR A 215 1.71 21.83 5.22
N ILE A 216 2.89 21.84 4.62
CA ILE A 216 3.27 20.96 3.51
C ILE A 216 4.35 20.00 4.02
N GLU A 217 4.21 18.72 3.70
CA GLU A 217 5.19 17.68 4.06
C GLU A 217 5.56 16.85 2.81
N PRO A 218 6.55 17.29 2.01
CA PRO A 218 7.15 16.43 1.00
C PRO A 218 7.79 15.21 1.65
N TYR A 219 7.69 14.05 0.97
CA TYR A 219 8.29 12.80 1.41
C TYR A 219 8.80 11.98 0.24
N ALA A 220 9.78 11.13 0.54
CA ALA A 220 10.22 10.04 -0.30
C ALA A 220 10.33 8.78 0.55
N ARG A 221 9.87 7.65 0.02
CA ARG A 221 9.91 6.34 0.68
C ARG A 221 10.41 5.29 -0.28
N TRP A 222 11.35 4.51 0.17
CA TRP A 222 11.79 3.28 -0.46
C TRP A 222 11.41 2.10 0.42
N THR A 223 10.94 1.02 -0.20
CA THR A 223 10.62 -0.24 0.48
C THR A 223 11.17 -1.39 -0.35
N TRP A 224 11.86 -2.29 0.29
CA TRP A 224 12.35 -3.54 -0.28
C TRP A 224 11.78 -4.71 0.52
N VAL A 225 11.32 -5.75 -0.18
CA VAL A 225 10.83 -7.00 0.40
C VAL A 225 11.45 -8.15 -0.38
N ASP A 226 12.03 -9.09 0.34
CA ASP A 226 12.70 -10.27 -0.22
C ASP A 226 11.70 -11.26 -0.82
N ASP A 227 12.20 -12.23 -1.59
CA ASP A 227 11.41 -13.33 -2.11
C ASP A 227 10.57 -13.99 -1.00
N SER A 228 9.37 -14.40 -1.37
CA SER A 228 8.54 -15.21 -0.47
C SER A 228 9.00 -16.67 -0.46
N ASP A 229 8.46 -17.44 0.47
CA ASP A 229 8.54 -18.88 0.44
C ASP A 229 7.87 -19.47 -0.82
N VAL A 230 8.41 -20.58 -1.31
CA VAL A 230 7.87 -21.29 -2.49
C VAL A 230 6.68 -22.14 -2.08
N GLN A 231 5.53 -21.89 -2.70
CA GLN A 231 4.33 -22.69 -2.53
C GLN A 231 4.21 -23.72 -3.64
N LYS A 232 3.91 -24.97 -3.27
CA LYS A 232 3.63 -26.03 -4.26
C LYS A 232 2.22 -25.85 -4.79
N ILE A 233 2.10 -25.70 -6.10
CA ILE A 233 0.81 -25.60 -6.80
C ILE A 233 0.75 -26.64 -7.92
N THR A 234 -0.46 -26.96 -8.37
CA THR A 234 -0.69 -27.83 -9.51
C THR A 234 -1.25 -27.02 -10.67
N VAL A 235 -0.54 -27.00 -11.79
CA VAL A 235 -0.97 -26.33 -13.03
C VAL A 235 -1.06 -27.40 -14.12
N ALA A 236 -2.23 -27.57 -14.73
CA ALA A 236 -2.48 -28.58 -15.78
C ALA A 236 -2.07 -30.03 -15.38
N GLY A 237 -2.23 -30.38 -14.09
CA GLY A 237 -1.86 -31.69 -13.56
C GLY A 237 -0.38 -31.85 -13.19
N GLN A 238 0.45 -30.86 -13.43
CA GLN A 238 1.87 -30.85 -13.06
C GLN A 238 2.12 -30.05 -11.80
N ALA A 239 2.88 -30.61 -10.86
CA ALA A 239 3.32 -29.90 -9.68
C ALA A 239 4.39 -28.87 -10.06
N THR A 240 4.23 -27.62 -9.63
CA THR A 240 5.19 -26.53 -9.85
C THR A 240 5.30 -25.67 -8.58
N GLY A 241 6.34 -24.84 -8.52
CA GLY A 241 6.51 -23.85 -7.46
C GLY A 241 5.95 -22.49 -7.88
N ALA A 242 5.28 -21.83 -6.95
CA ALA A 242 4.89 -20.43 -7.08
C ALA A 242 5.41 -19.64 -5.88
N TYR A 243 5.91 -18.46 -6.10
CA TYR A 243 6.41 -17.55 -5.05
C TYR A 243 6.22 -16.10 -5.52
N GLU A 244 6.23 -15.20 -4.59
CA GLU A 244 6.29 -13.77 -4.84
C GLU A 244 7.75 -13.36 -4.94
N PRO A 245 8.21 -12.82 -6.08
CA PRO A 245 9.59 -12.37 -6.25
C PRO A 245 9.94 -11.20 -5.33
N GLU A 246 11.24 -11.03 -5.09
CA GLU A 246 11.79 -9.82 -4.51
C GLU A 246 11.22 -8.58 -5.20
N ASN A 247 10.82 -7.60 -4.40
CA ASN A 247 10.24 -6.40 -4.93
C ASN A 247 10.80 -5.13 -4.28
N ASN A 248 10.82 -4.08 -5.08
CA ASN A 248 11.19 -2.73 -4.69
C ASN A 248 10.04 -1.79 -4.95
N ARG A 249 9.77 -0.88 -4.00
CA ARG A 249 8.79 0.19 -4.17
C ARG A 249 9.41 1.52 -3.83
N LEU A 250 9.37 2.46 -4.75
CA LEU A 250 9.71 3.86 -4.54
C LEU A 250 8.43 4.69 -4.59
N GLN A 251 8.21 5.50 -3.57
CA GLN A 251 7.10 6.45 -3.48
C GLN A 251 7.66 7.84 -3.21
N ALA A 252 7.13 8.85 -3.89
CA ALA A 252 7.43 10.24 -3.61
C ALA A 252 6.16 11.08 -3.71
N GLY A 253 6.01 12.05 -2.83
CA GLY A 253 4.78 12.84 -2.81
C GLY A 253 4.82 13.98 -1.80
N VAL A 254 3.66 14.58 -1.66
CA VAL A 254 3.43 15.70 -0.74
C VAL A 254 2.18 15.42 0.06
N LYS A 255 2.23 15.64 1.37
CA LYS A 255 1.07 15.72 2.24
C LYS A 255 0.78 17.19 2.53
N TRP A 256 -0.48 17.52 2.59
CA TRP A 256 -0.94 18.88 2.86
C TRP A 256 -2.01 18.90 3.95
N GLN A 257 -1.75 19.68 4.99
CA GLN A 257 -2.69 19.98 6.07
C GLN A 257 -3.17 21.41 5.91
N PHE A 258 -4.47 21.58 5.72
CA PHE A 258 -5.11 22.89 5.71
C PHE A 258 -5.21 23.43 7.15
N ARG A 259 -5.17 24.74 7.26
CA ARG A 259 -5.50 25.47 8.50
C ARG A 259 -6.99 25.73 8.57
#